data_79973389f98e83194d6ca1d5f1fdb423
#
_entry.id   79973389f98e83194d6ca1d5f1fdb423
#
_cell.length_a   1.000
_cell.length_b   1.000
_cell.length_c   1.000
_cell.angle_alpha   90.00
_cell.angle_beta   90.00
_cell.angle_gamma   90.00
#
_symmetry.space_group_name_H-M   'P 1'
#
loop_
_entity.id
_entity.type
_entity.pdbx_description
1 polymer ?
#
loop_
_entity_poly.entity_id
_entity_poly.type
_entity_poly.pdbx_seq_one_letter_code
_entity_poly.pdbx_strand_id
1 'polypeptide(L)'
;MNHENTFAVIRYKNRNGVTSWRVSGWLRGVRIRKNFKTREEAGADKAAMELGAEQAASGLRSISTCLTIEQVRESEAAFQRLGIRSRSLSFYLDYALTNYRDPVNDKPVVAAAREYLILRELDHKQGHLSHRQFTSFRCELRALETRFQGMLVSELTAATLTEFFKRGQVSKKSYNNRRGLIGAFLKYCLQVKDWIVVNPIDKVPHYRGLGHRRGSAPTLTADQCAEIMKWAEENYDGKLVPFIALCLFAGIRPDLYEGEISKLNPKSVRLDTGVIHIEPEVSKVRMKRNITIQPNLAAWLRTYPLDRYPIMPVGFRRLRLKFRKHFKLSHDILRHTFISMHVGKFRSMGDAALQAGNSEAIIRKHYLDLKSPEEAEQFFGILPERTALPETAAPVAFPARPAASLAVAV
;
A
#
# COMPACT_ATOMS: atom_id res chain seq x y z
N MET A 1 65.43 25.23 25.89
CA MET A 1 64.97 24.72 27.19
C MET A 1 63.49 25.01 27.31
N ASN A 2 62.69 23.97 27.30
CA ASN A 2 61.25 24.10 27.56
C ASN A 2 61.05 24.47 29.02
N HIS A 3 60.67 25.71 29.29
CA HIS A 3 60.23 26.09 30.61
C HIS A 3 58.79 25.57 30.79
N GLU A 4 58.70 24.39 31.42
CA GLU A 4 57.40 23.84 31.85
C GLU A 4 56.73 24.83 32.81
N ASN A 5 55.37 24.81 32.81
CA ASN A 5 54.52 25.65 33.65
C ASN A 5 54.76 25.32 35.16
N THR A 6 55.80 25.87 35.74
CA THR A 6 56.20 25.62 37.13
C THR A 6 56.11 26.89 37.94
N PHE A 7 55.47 26.84 39.10
CA PHE A 7 55.30 27.96 40.00
C PHE A 7 55.86 27.64 41.38
N ALA A 8 56.56 28.60 41.98
CA ALA A 8 57.08 28.49 43.35
C ALA A 8 56.55 29.65 44.21
N VAL A 9 56.20 29.29 45.44
CA VAL A 9 55.85 30.29 46.46
C VAL A 9 57.13 30.55 47.32
N ILE A 10 57.65 31.75 47.27
CA ILE A 10 58.87 32.08 47.97
C ILE A 10 58.60 33.26 48.95
N ARG A 11 59.22 33.19 50.13
CA ARG A 11 59.22 34.32 51.09
C ARG A 11 60.10 35.42 50.53
N TYR A 12 59.55 36.65 50.42
CA TYR A 12 60.27 37.79 49.87
C TYR A 12 60.19 38.96 50.79
N LYS A 13 61.34 39.61 51.10
CA LYS A 13 61.43 40.81 51.94
C LYS A 13 61.45 42.03 51.03
N ASN A 14 60.45 42.87 51.15
CA ASN A 14 60.31 44.10 50.39
C ASN A 14 61.38 45.11 50.80
N ARG A 15 61.62 46.12 49.96
CA ARG A 15 62.59 47.17 50.25
C ARG A 15 62.26 47.95 51.54
N ASN A 16 61.00 48.00 51.93
CA ASN A 16 60.51 48.62 53.19
C ASN A 16 60.59 47.70 54.40
N GLY A 17 61.27 46.54 54.27
CA GLY A 17 61.45 45.60 55.38
C GLY A 17 60.27 44.65 55.64
N VAL A 18 59.13 44.91 55.02
CA VAL A 18 57.93 44.05 55.19
C VAL A 18 58.11 42.71 54.43
N THR A 19 57.81 41.59 55.12
CA THR A 19 57.81 40.27 54.51
C THR A 19 56.48 40.04 53.73
N SER A 20 56.59 39.61 52.50
CA SER A 20 55.50 39.18 51.68
C SER A 20 55.79 37.78 51.06
N TRP A 21 54.79 37.19 50.51
CA TRP A 21 54.91 35.92 49.82
C TRP A 21 54.79 36.16 48.33
N ARG A 22 55.74 35.62 47.53
CA ARG A 22 55.77 35.80 46.07
C ARG A 22 55.50 34.48 45.36
N VAL A 23 54.52 34.49 44.47
CA VAL A 23 54.41 33.45 43.47
C VAL A 23 55.28 33.82 42.27
N SER A 24 56.22 32.95 41.90
CA SER A 24 57.11 33.20 40.76
C SER A 24 57.18 31.93 39.92
N GLY A 25 57.07 32.08 38.60
CA GLY A 25 57.10 30.97 37.67
C GLY A 25 57.01 31.42 36.22
N TRP A 26 56.78 30.47 35.34
CA TRP A 26 56.58 30.68 33.92
C TRP A 26 55.23 30.13 33.50
N LEU A 27 54.46 30.88 32.74
CA LEU A 27 53.21 30.48 32.15
C LEU A 27 53.24 30.79 30.63
N ARG A 28 53.22 29.73 29.81
CA ARG A 28 53.29 29.87 28.34
C ARG A 28 54.43 30.76 27.84
N GLY A 29 55.63 30.59 28.44
CA GLY A 29 56.81 31.37 28.08
C GLY A 29 56.88 32.76 28.66
N VAL A 30 55.87 33.21 29.39
CA VAL A 30 55.84 34.51 30.08
C VAL A 30 56.18 34.34 31.56
N ARG A 31 57.13 35.14 32.05
CA ARG A 31 57.49 35.10 33.46
C ARG A 31 56.47 35.86 34.31
N ILE A 32 55.90 35.18 35.31
CA ILE A 32 54.93 35.72 36.25
C ILE A 32 55.56 35.94 37.61
N ARG A 33 55.30 37.06 38.23
CA ARG A 33 55.67 37.41 39.61
C ARG A 33 54.53 38.15 40.23
N LYS A 34 53.90 37.61 41.32
CA LYS A 34 52.83 38.22 42.07
C LYS A 34 53.19 38.16 43.56
N ASN A 35 52.95 39.26 44.32
CA ASN A 35 53.19 39.35 45.75
C ASN A 35 51.90 39.33 46.55
N PHE A 36 51.86 38.56 47.62
CA PHE A 36 50.71 38.35 48.50
C PHE A 36 51.09 38.64 49.93
N LYS A 37 50.09 39.01 50.75
CA LYS A 37 50.34 39.33 52.20
C LYS A 37 50.52 38.07 53.01
N THR A 38 49.78 36.99 52.67
CA THR A 38 49.85 35.71 53.41
C THR A 38 50.37 34.56 52.52
N ARG A 39 50.84 33.49 53.16
CA ARG A 39 51.29 32.28 52.46
C ARG A 39 50.12 31.55 51.84
N GLU A 40 48.94 31.55 52.46
CA GLU A 40 47.74 30.93 52.04
C GLU A 40 47.25 31.55 50.72
N GLU A 41 47.18 32.88 50.62
CA GLU A 41 46.81 33.63 49.41
C GLU A 41 47.76 33.24 48.23
N ALA A 42 49.05 33.23 48.49
CA ALA A 42 50.04 32.86 47.49
C ALA A 42 49.90 31.42 47.08
N GLY A 43 49.56 30.48 47.96
CA GLY A 43 49.32 29.09 47.72
C GLY A 43 48.07 28.87 46.86
N ALA A 44 46.99 29.60 47.15
CA ALA A 44 45.76 29.54 46.39
C ALA A 44 45.94 30.07 44.96
N ASP A 45 46.63 31.19 44.75
CA ASP A 45 46.92 31.74 43.40
C ASP A 45 47.86 30.80 42.60
N LYS A 46 48.85 30.18 43.26
CA LYS A 46 49.68 29.16 42.65
C LYS A 46 48.83 27.98 42.13
N ALA A 47 47.99 27.40 42.99
CA ALA A 47 47.16 26.24 42.64
C ALA A 47 46.18 26.59 41.49
N ALA A 48 45.62 27.80 41.50
CA ALA A 48 44.76 28.27 40.42
C ALA A 48 45.49 28.40 39.08
N MET A 49 46.76 28.86 39.11
CA MET A 49 47.59 28.95 37.88
C MET A 49 48.00 27.58 37.35
N GLU A 50 48.38 26.66 38.26
CA GLU A 50 48.75 25.26 37.87
C GLU A 50 47.54 24.54 37.25
N LEU A 51 46.36 24.61 37.90
CA LEU A 51 45.12 24.06 37.35
C LEU A 51 44.74 24.64 35.98
N GLY A 52 44.86 25.97 35.83
CA GLY A 52 44.63 26.64 34.55
C GLY A 52 45.62 26.22 33.45
N ALA A 53 46.87 25.94 33.81
CA ALA A 53 47.89 25.48 32.90
C ALA A 53 47.63 24.02 32.46
N GLU A 54 47.25 23.12 33.36
CA GLU A 54 46.87 21.73 33.07
C GLU A 54 45.62 21.63 32.20
N GLN A 55 44.59 22.47 32.51
CA GLN A 55 43.37 22.52 31.70
C GLN A 55 43.64 23.02 30.27
N ALA A 56 44.52 23.99 30.13
CA ALA A 56 44.93 24.47 28.82
C ALA A 56 45.76 23.47 28.04
N ALA A 57 46.58 22.66 28.70
CA ALA A 57 47.37 21.57 28.09
C ALA A 57 46.52 20.38 27.67
N SER A 58 45.48 20.06 28.44
CA SER A 58 44.52 18.97 28.14
C SER A 58 43.39 19.37 27.18
N GLY A 59 43.31 20.64 26.76
CA GLY A 59 42.19 21.16 25.95
C GLY A 59 40.89 21.29 26.71
N LEU A 60 40.86 20.95 28.01
CA LEU A 60 39.67 21.06 28.86
C LEU A 60 39.51 22.51 29.37
N ARG A 61 38.27 22.96 29.40
CA ARG A 61 37.91 24.26 29.95
C ARG A 61 37.07 24.07 31.20
N SER A 62 37.47 24.71 32.31
CA SER A 62 36.65 24.76 33.50
C SER A 62 35.70 25.96 33.39
N ILE A 63 34.41 25.69 33.46
CA ILE A 63 33.35 26.71 33.38
C ILE A 63 32.40 26.45 34.56
N SER A 64 32.07 27.50 35.30
CA SER A 64 30.98 27.42 36.26
C SER A 64 29.64 27.35 35.50
N THR A 65 28.87 26.32 35.77
CA THR A 65 27.58 26.10 35.12
C THR A 65 26.55 25.68 36.18
N CYS A 66 25.28 26.00 35.91
CA CYS A 66 24.14 25.50 36.68
C CYS A 66 23.61 24.14 36.16
N LEU A 67 24.19 23.61 35.08
CA LEU A 67 23.80 22.33 34.52
C LEU A 67 24.27 21.15 35.40
N THR A 68 23.47 20.10 35.45
CA THR A 68 23.89 18.83 36.07
C THR A 68 24.97 18.16 35.24
N ILE A 69 25.70 17.20 35.81
CA ILE A 69 26.72 16.45 35.11
C ILE A 69 26.11 15.72 33.90
N GLU A 70 24.90 15.22 34.03
CA GLU A 70 24.16 14.54 32.93
C GLU A 70 23.84 15.52 31.79
N GLN A 71 23.35 16.71 32.12
CA GLN A 71 23.07 17.74 31.13
C GLN A 71 24.32 18.25 30.41
N VAL A 72 25.44 18.32 31.10
CA VAL A 72 26.73 18.66 30.48
C VAL A 72 27.14 17.57 29.49
N ARG A 73 27.06 16.29 29.87
CA ARG A 73 27.38 15.16 28.98
C ARG A 73 26.47 15.13 27.75
N GLU A 74 25.18 15.36 27.92
CA GLU A 74 24.20 15.43 26.82
C GLU A 74 24.54 16.58 25.87
N SER A 75 24.87 17.74 26.40
CA SER A 75 25.28 18.91 25.62
C SER A 75 26.56 18.62 24.80
N GLU A 76 27.57 18.01 25.41
CA GLU A 76 28.80 17.61 24.71
C GLU A 76 28.51 16.62 23.59
N ALA A 77 27.68 15.59 23.84
CA ALA A 77 27.27 14.63 22.83
C ALA A 77 26.46 15.30 21.68
N ALA A 78 25.63 16.29 22.01
CA ALA A 78 24.90 17.06 21.01
C ALA A 78 25.83 17.88 20.11
N PHE A 79 26.84 18.53 20.68
CA PHE A 79 27.86 19.27 19.92
C PHE A 79 28.73 18.35 19.07
N GLN A 80 29.10 17.15 19.55
CA GLN A 80 29.80 16.15 18.75
C GLN A 80 28.96 15.69 17.53
N ARG A 81 27.65 15.44 17.72
CA ARG A 81 26.73 15.10 16.61
C ARG A 81 26.55 16.24 15.63
N LEU A 82 26.59 17.48 16.12
CA LEU A 82 26.48 18.67 15.27
C LEU A 82 27.64 18.74 14.27
N GLY A 83 28.87 18.41 14.69
CA GLY A 83 30.06 18.35 13.85
C GLY A 83 30.33 19.66 13.10
N ILE A 84 30.57 19.59 11.79
CA ILE A 84 30.91 20.73 10.89
C ILE A 84 29.66 21.41 10.31
N ARG A 85 28.47 21.21 10.87
CA ARG A 85 27.24 21.83 10.34
C ARG A 85 27.25 23.35 10.50
N SER A 86 26.68 24.04 9.51
CA SER A 86 26.77 25.51 9.37
C SER A 86 25.90 26.31 10.37
N ARG A 87 24.94 25.65 11.02
CA ARG A 87 24.01 26.32 11.95
C ARG A 87 24.34 25.93 13.40
N SER A 88 23.96 26.80 14.34
CA SER A 88 24.16 26.57 15.77
C SER A 88 23.27 25.45 16.33
N LEU A 89 23.64 24.87 17.46
CA LEU A 89 22.80 23.91 18.19
C LEU A 89 21.44 24.52 18.53
N SER A 90 21.40 25.79 18.97
CA SER A 90 20.14 26.49 19.25
C SER A 90 19.23 26.55 18.03
N PHE A 91 19.76 26.82 16.83
CA PHE A 91 18.96 26.82 15.62
C PHE A 91 18.27 25.46 15.38
N TYR A 92 19.00 24.36 15.57
CA TYR A 92 18.43 23.02 15.39
C TYR A 92 17.44 22.69 16.52
N LEU A 93 17.70 23.14 17.73
CA LEU A 93 16.79 22.96 18.86
C LEU A 93 15.48 23.73 18.66
N ASP A 94 15.56 25.01 18.27
CA ASP A 94 14.38 25.83 17.98
C ASP A 94 13.55 25.22 16.84
N TYR A 95 14.21 24.72 15.79
CA TYR A 95 13.54 24.01 14.72
C TYR A 95 12.85 22.75 15.21
N ALA A 96 13.51 21.96 16.06
CA ALA A 96 12.94 20.75 16.62
C ALA A 96 11.72 21.05 17.50
N LEU A 97 11.83 22.00 18.44
CA LEU A 97 10.76 22.40 19.36
C LEU A 97 9.55 23.00 18.63
N THR A 98 9.77 23.66 17.47
CA THR A 98 8.69 24.24 16.67
C THR A 98 7.97 23.18 15.84
N ASN A 99 8.69 22.18 15.33
CA ASN A 99 8.17 21.24 14.32
C ASN A 99 7.88 19.84 14.87
N TYR A 100 8.49 19.45 15.98
CA TYR A 100 8.25 18.17 16.64
C TYR A 100 7.21 18.34 17.75
N ARG A 101 6.25 17.44 17.75
CA ARG A 101 5.27 17.27 18.84
C ARG A 101 5.29 15.82 19.23
N ASP A 102 5.32 15.54 20.52
CA ASP A 102 5.18 14.18 21.02
C ASP A 102 3.79 13.64 20.67
N PRO A 103 3.69 12.40 20.20
CA PRO A 103 2.38 11.75 20.01
C PRO A 103 1.70 11.64 21.39
N VAL A 104 0.47 12.14 21.48
CA VAL A 104 -0.30 12.15 22.74
C VAL A 104 -0.59 10.74 23.26
N ASN A 105 -0.73 9.78 22.33
CA ASN A 105 -1.06 8.38 22.60
C ASN A 105 -0.33 7.47 21.62
N ASP A 106 0.94 7.19 21.84
CA ASP A 106 1.65 6.26 20.96
C ASP A 106 1.15 4.83 21.18
N LYS A 107 1.11 4.03 20.12
CA LYS A 107 0.54 2.69 20.14
C LYS A 107 1.41 1.68 19.40
N PRO A 108 1.56 0.44 19.93
CA PRO A 108 2.25 -0.61 19.20
C PRO A 108 1.59 -0.88 17.84
N VAL A 109 2.42 -1.05 16.79
CA VAL A 109 1.97 -1.31 15.41
C VAL A 109 0.96 -2.46 15.35
N VAL A 110 1.22 -3.55 16.07
CA VAL A 110 0.35 -4.73 16.12
C VAL A 110 -1.05 -4.39 16.65
N ALA A 111 -1.12 -3.64 17.74
CA ALA A 111 -2.39 -3.26 18.35
C ALA A 111 -3.16 -2.26 17.47
N ALA A 112 -2.45 -1.28 16.89
CA ALA A 112 -3.02 -0.28 15.99
C ALA A 112 -3.57 -0.92 14.70
N ALA A 113 -2.81 -1.83 14.08
CA ALA A 113 -3.22 -2.53 12.87
C ALA A 113 -4.46 -3.42 13.11
N ARG A 114 -4.53 -4.10 14.25
CA ARG A 114 -5.71 -4.92 14.63
C ARG A 114 -6.95 -4.07 14.84
N GLU A 115 -6.83 -2.94 15.54
CA GLU A 115 -7.93 -2.00 15.74
C GLU A 115 -8.46 -1.46 14.41
N TYR A 116 -7.56 -1.05 13.52
CA TYR A 116 -7.95 -0.60 12.19
C TYR A 116 -8.59 -1.72 11.35
N LEU A 117 -8.11 -2.96 11.47
CA LEU A 117 -8.67 -4.10 10.75
C LEU A 117 -10.11 -4.41 11.20
N ILE A 118 -10.41 -4.29 12.51
CA ILE A 118 -11.78 -4.43 13.04
C ILE A 118 -12.69 -3.37 12.41
N LEU A 119 -12.24 -2.13 12.30
CA LEU A 119 -13.00 -1.07 11.64
C LEU A 119 -13.27 -1.39 10.17
N ARG A 120 -12.25 -1.88 9.42
CA ARG A 120 -12.43 -2.29 8.02
C ARG A 120 -13.36 -3.50 7.86
N GLU A 121 -13.36 -4.40 8.84
CA GLU A 121 -14.30 -5.52 8.85
C GLU A 121 -15.75 -5.05 9.04
N LEU A 122 -15.97 -4.07 9.91
CA LEU A 122 -17.27 -3.47 10.12
C LEU A 122 -17.76 -2.79 8.84
N ASP A 123 -16.90 -1.98 8.18
CA ASP A 123 -17.23 -1.36 6.89
C ASP A 123 -17.59 -2.40 5.82
N HIS A 124 -16.89 -3.54 5.83
CA HIS A 124 -17.21 -4.62 4.91
C HIS A 124 -18.59 -5.25 5.23
N LYS A 125 -18.89 -5.51 6.50
CA LYS A 125 -20.20 -6.06 6.92
C LYS A 125 -21.35 -5.11 6.58
N GLN A 126 -21.10 -3.80 6.64
CA GLN A 126 -22.09 -2.76 6.27
C GLN A 126 -22.17 -2.50 4.74
N GLY A 127 -21.35 -3.18 3.93
CA GLY A 127 -21.34 -3.01 2.47
C GLY A 127 -20.60 -1.77 1.96
N HIS A 128 -19.96 -1.01 2.84
CA HIS A 128 -19.15 0.17 2.47
C HIS A 128 -17.80 -0.21 1.86
N LEU A 129 -17.31 -1.41 2.17
CA LEU A 129 -16.03 -1.93 1.67
C LEU A 129 -16.25 -3.28 0.97
N SER A 130 -15.73 -3.42 -0.25
CA SER A 130 -15.83 -4.69 -0.98
C SER A 130 -14.99 -5.79 -0.33
N HIS A 131 -15.38 -7.06 -0.51
CA HIS A 131 -14.63 -8.21 0.00
C HIS A 131 -13.17 -8.22 -0.48
N ARG A 132 -12.94 -7.84 -1.73
CA ARG A 132 -11.60 -7.77 -2.30
C ARG A 132 -10.74 -6.71 -1.62
N GLN A 133 -11.30 -5.53 -1.37
CA GLN A 133 -10.59 -4.45 -0.66
C GLN A 133 -10.32 -4.84 0.79
N PHE A 134 -11.32 -5.40 1.51
CA PHE A 134 -11.13 -5.91 2.87
C PHE A 134 -10.03 -6.97 2.93
N THR A 135 -10.04 -7.95 2.02
CA THR A 135 -8.99 -8.98 1.95
C THR A 135 -7.61 -8.36 1.69
N SER A 136 -7.53 -7.33 0.85
CA SER A 136 -6.27 -6.60 0.60
C SER A 136 -5.77 -5.90 1.86
N PHE A 137 -6.64 -5.19 2.60
CA PHE A 137 -6.28 -4.59 3.89
C PHE A 137 -5.80 -5.64 4.89
N ARG A 138 -6.54 -6.73 5.04
CA ARG A 138 -6.20 -7.83 5.94
C ARG A 138 -4.82 -8.43 5.64
N CYS A 139 -4.52 -8.67 4.37
CA CYS A 139 -3.22 -9.21 3.97
C CYS A 139 -2.07 -8.23 4.25
N GLU A 140 -2.23 -6.95 3.90
CA GLU A 140 -1.17 -5.96 4.09
C GLU A 140 -0.96 -5.59 5.55
N LEU A 141 -2.03 -5.44 6.34
CA LEU A 141 -1.91 -5.16 7.78
C LEU A 141 -1.28 -6.32 8.54
N ARG A 142 -1.63 -7.58 8.24
CA ARG A 142 -0.96 -8.75 8.83
C ARG A 142 0.53 -8.82 8.48
N ALA A 143 0.89 -8.49 7.25
CA ALA A 143 2.29 -8.40 6.86
C ALA A 143 3.03 -7.26 7.61
N LEU A 144 2.35 -6.13 7.85
CA LEU A 144 2.86 -5.02 8.65
C LEU A 144 3.09 -5.45 10.11
N GLU A 145 2.10 -6.12 10.73
CA GLU A 145 2.20 -6.67 12.09
C GLU A 145 3.43 -7.57 12.24
N THR A 146 3.62 -8.49 11.30
CA THR A 146 4.75 -9.44 11.33
C THR A 146 6.10 -8.73 11.17
N ARG A 147 6.18 -7.72 10.28
CA ARG A 147 7.46 -7.05 9.99
C ARG A 147 7.89 -6.08 11.07
N PHE A 148 6.93 -5.43 11.73
CA PHE A 148 7.17 -4.36 12.71
C PHE A 148 6.66 -4.75 14.12
N GLN A 149 6.73 -6.03 14.45
CA GLN A 149 6.39 -6.52 15.79
C GLN A 149 7.32 -5.86 16.83
N GLY A 150 6.74 -5.31 17.88
CA GLY A 150 7.48 -4.64 18.96
C GLY A 150 7.80 -3.17 18.71
N MET A 151 7.47 -2.62 17.55
CA MET A 151 7.64 -1.19 17.25
C MET A 151 6.36 -0.40 17.55
N LEU A 152 6.52 0.87 17.88
CA LEU A 152 5.44 1.86 17.97
C LEU A 152 5.12 2.43 16.59
N VAL A 153 3.89 2.96 16.42
CA VAL A 153 3.48 3.53 15.11
C VAL A 153 4.31 4.78 14.77
N SER A 154 4.72 5.53 15.78
CA SER A 154 5.58 6.73 15.62
C SER A 154 7.00 6.41 15.13
N GLU A 155 7.48 5.18 15.36
CA GLU A 155 8.81 4.74 14.95
C GLU A 155 8.86 4.31 13.46
N LEU A 156 7.69 4.24 12.80
CA LEU A 156 7.64 3.90 11.37
C LEU A 156 8.18 5.06 10.54
N THR A 157 9.27 4.81 9.82
CA THR A 157 9.93 5.79 8.96
C THR A 157 9.60 5.56 7.48
N ALA A 158 9.78 6.59 6.66
CA ALA A 158 9.64 6.47 5.20
C ALA A 158 10.62 5.44 4.60
N ALA A 159 11.82 5.29 5.17
CA ALA A 159 12.82 4.33 4.73
C ALA A 159 12.34 2.89 4.98
N THR A 160 11.94 2.57 6.23
CA THR A 160 11.47 1.23 6.61
C THR A 160 10.20 0.83 5.84
N LEU A 161 9.28 1.77 5.62
CA LEU A 161 8.07 1.55 4.82
C LEU A 161 8.39 1.32 3.34
N THR A 162 9.37 2.05 2.78
CA THR A 162 9.80 1.85 1.40
C THR A 162 10.34 0.45 1.16
N GLU A 163 11.18 -0.07 2.06
CA GLU A 163 11.66 -1.45 2.03
C GLU A 163 10.52 -2.45 2.19
N PHE A 164 9.62 -2.21 3.13
CA PHE A 164 8.46 -3.06 3.35
C PHE A 164 7.59 -3.19 2.09
N PHE A 165 7.36 -2.10 1.35
CA PHE A 165 6.58 -2.15 0.10
C PHE A 165 7.32 -2.87 -1.04
N LYS A 166 8.64 -2.88 -1.03
CA LYS A 166 9.48 -3.59 -2.01
C LYS A 166 9.62 -5.09 -1.72
N ARG A 167 9.12 -5.61 -0.58
CA ARG A 167 9.26 -7.02 -0.22
C ARG A 167 8.80 -7.96 -1.33
N GLY A 168 9.66 -8.92 -1.67
CA GLY A 168 9.46 -9.82 -2.81
C GLY A 168 9.63 -9.12 -4.16
N GLN A 169 9.46 -9.87 -5.24
CA GLN A 169 9.47 -9.30 -6.60
C GLN A 169 8.12 -8.65 -6.89
N VAL A 170 8.04 -7.33 -6.77
CA VAL A 170 6.79 -6.60 -6.95
C VAL A 170 6.86 -5.63 -8.11
N SER A 171 5.77 -5.58 -8.88
CA SER A 171 5.59 -4.54 -9.89
C SER A 171 5.41 -3.16 -9.23
N LYS A 172 5.75 -2.09 -9.95
CA LYS A 172 5.49 -0.72 -9.51
C LYS A 172 4.02 -0.49 -9.11
N LYS A 173 3.08 -1.14 -9.83
CA LYS A 173 1.64 -1.09 -9.52
C LYS A 173 1.34 -1.76 -8.17
N SER A 174 1.90 -2.93 -7.91
CA SER A 174 1.72 -3.63 -6.63
C SER A 174 2.32 -2.86 -5.47
N TYR A 175 3.50 -2.25 -5.66
CA TYR A 175 4.10 -1.34 -4.70
C TYR A 175 3.16 -0.17 -4.35
N ASN A 176 2.63 0.53 -5.36
CA ASN A 176 1.70 1.64 -5.15
C ASN A 176 0.40 1.20 -4.47
N ASN A 177 -0.10 0.01 -4.77
CA ASN A 177 -1.28 -0.54 -4.09
C ASN A 177 -0.99 -0.78 -2.60
N ARG A 178 0.14 -1.41 -2.26
CA ARG A 178 0.56 -1.61 -0.86
C ARG A 178 0.72 -0.27 -0.13
N ARG A 179 1.40 0.68 -0.78
CA ARG A 179 1.56 2.05 -0.27
C ARG A 179 0.21 2.71 0.02
N GLY A 180 -0.76 2.57 -0.87
CA GLY A 180 -2.10 3.13 -0.70
C GLY A 180 -2.86 2.52 0.48
N LEU A 181 -2.80 1.20 0.66
CA LEU A 181 -3.47 0.51 1.76
C LEU A 181 -2.87 0.91 3.13
N ILE A 182 -1.55 0.89 3.25
CA ILE A 182 -0.88 1.30 4.50
C ILE A 182 -0.98 2.83 4.70
N GLY A 183 -0.99 3.62 3.62
CA GLY A 183 -1.25 5.05 3.70
C GLY A 183 -2.62 5.39 4.29
N ALA A 184 -3.66 4.62 3.96
CA ALA A 184 -4.98 4.78 4.57
C ALA A 184 -4.97 4.43 6.08
N PHE A 185 -4.23 3.41 6.48
CA PHE A 185 -4.01 3.07 7.89
C PHE A 185 -3.27 4.19 8.64
N LEU A 186 -2.15 4.68 8.08
CA LEU A 186 -1.38 5.76 8.71
C LEU A 186 -2.15 7.09 8.77
N LYS A 187 -3.00 7.35 7.78
CA LYS A 187 -3.93 8.48 7.83
C LYS A 187 -4.92 8.36 9.00
N TYR A 188 -5.44 7.16 9.24
CA TYR A 188 -6.28 6.89 10.40
C TYR A 188 -5.51 7.11 11.72
N CYS A 189 -4.26 6.64 11.82
CA CYS A 189 -3.41 6.85 12.98
C CYS A 189 -3.16 8.35 13.25
N LEU A 190 -3.00 9.16 12.19
CA LEU A 190 -2.76 10.60 12.29
C LEU A 190 -4.04 11.38 12.59
N GLN A 191 -5.13 11.16 11.84
CA GLN A 191 -6.29 12.05 11.80
C GLN A 191 -7.42 11.66 12.74
N VAL A 192 -7.47 10.40 13.16
CA VAL A 192 -8.59 9.86 13.96
C VAL A 192 -8.12 9.50 15.37
N LYS A 193 -6.88 9.07 15.51
CA LYS A 193 -6.37 8.50 16.77
C LYS A 193 -5.24 9.33 17.42
N ASP A 194 -4.65 10.25 16.70
CA ASP A 194 -3.52 11.05 17.16
C ASP A 194 -2.33 10.21 17.71
N TRP A 195 -2.13 9.01 17.14
CA TRP A 195 -1.02 8.13 17.50
C TRP A 195 0.30 8.54 16.86
N ILE A 196 0.25 9.34 15.81
CA ILE A 196 1.41 9.93 15.13
C ILE A 196 1.13 11.40 14.82
N VAL A 197 2.15 12.21 14.78
CA VAL A 197 2.06 13.65 14.49
C VAL A 197 2.35 13.98 13.04
N VAL A 198 3.15 13.12 12.37
CA VAL A 198 3.53 13.28 10.96
C VAL A 198 3.31 11.94 10.26
N ASN A 199 2.69 11.99 9.09
CA ASN A 199 2.49 10.79 8.29
C ASN A 199 3.76 10.43 7.51
N PRO A 200 4.47 9.34 7.85
CA PRO A 200 5.68 8.95 7.14
C PRO A 200 5.45 8.58 5.67
N ILE A 201 4.19 8.26 5.29
CA ILE A 201 3.83 7.88 3.91
C ILE A 201 4.06 9.01 2.91
N ASP A 202 4.00 10.26 3.35
CA ASP A 202 4.13 11.43 2.48
C ASP A 202 5.54 11.54 1.87
N LYS A 203 6.55 11.04 2.59
CA LYS A 203 7.94 10.95 2.14
C LYS A 203 8.28 9.64 1.41
N VAL A 204 7.36 8.66 1.36
CA VAL A 204 7.56 7.41 0.63
C VAL A 204 7.36 7.63 -0.86
N PRO A 205 8.31 7.19 -1.72
CA PRO A 205 8.17 7.34 -3.17
C PRO A 205 6.87 6.75 -3.71
N HIS A 206 6.24 7.46 -4.64
CA HIS A 206 5.10 6.99 -5.41
C HIS A 206 5.48 6.96 -6.89
N TYR A 207 5.36 5.80 -7.53
CA TYR A 207 5.67 5.65 -8.95
C TYR A 207 4.57 6.28 -9.80
N ARG A 208 4.80 7.51 -10.26
CA ARG A 208 3.94 8.21 -11.22
C ARG A 208 4.25 7.73 -12.65
N GLY A 209 3.33 7.97 -13.56
CA GLY A 209 3.57 7.68 -14.97
C GLY A 209 3.90 6.22 -15.23
N LEU A 210 3.31 5.29 -14.43
CA LEU A 210 3.13 3.93 -14.88
C LEU A 210 2.28 4.02 -16.15
N GLY A 211 2.81 4.85 -17.08
CA GLY A 211 2.24 5.02 -18.38
C GLY A 211 1.97 3.61 -18.84
N HIS A 212 0.70 3.25 -18.82
CA HIS A 212 0.33 2.13 -19.61
C HIS A 212 0.99 2.43 -20.94
N ARG A 213 2.09 1.73 -21.28
CA ARG A 213 2.40 1.56 -22.67
C ARG A 213 1.04 1.31 -23.25
N ARG A 214 0.62 2.13 -24.20
CA ARG A 214 -0.61 1.95 -24.95
C ARG A 214 -0.47 0.59 -25.65
N GLY A 215 -0.71 -0.48 -24.89
CA GLY A 215 -0.81 -1.83 -25.37
C GLY A 215 -2.24 -2.19 -25.13
N SER A 216 -2.95 -2.57 -26.15
CA SER A 216 -4.28 -3.14 -26.02
C SER A 216 -4.25 -4.28 -25.02
N ALA A 217 -5.29 -4.42 -24.23
CA ALA A 217 -5.44 -5.62 -23.41
C ALA A 217 -5.44 -6.84 -24.34
N PRO A 218 -4.76 -7.94 -23.97
CA PRO A 218 -4.73 -9.12 -24.85
C PRO A 218 -6.14 -9.60 -25.12
N THR A 219 -6.42 -9.91 -26.38
CA THR A 219 -7.68 -10.46 -26.88
C THR A 219 -7.44 -11.79 -27.56
N LEU A 220 -8.49 -12.57 -27.72
CA LEU A 220 -8.49 -13.82 -28.47
C LEU A 220 -8.86 -13.56 -29.94
N THR A 221 -8.41 -14.41 -30.85
CA THR A 221 -8.91 -14.45 -32.23
C THR A 221 -10.27 -15.16 -32.30
N ALA A 222 -11.00 -15.02 -33.42
CA ALA A 222 -12.25 -15.73 -33.62
C ALA A 222 -12.04 -17.28 -33.55
N ASP A 223 -10.98 -17.77 -34.14
CA ASP A 223 -10.66 -19.23 -34.12
C ASP A 223 -10.38 -19.72 -32.69
N GLN A 224 -9.62 -18.94 -31.89
CA GLN A 224 -9.40 -19.28 -30.47
C GLN A 224 -10.69 -19.27 -29.66
N CYS A 225 -11.62 -18.37 -29.99
CA CYS A 225 -12.95 -18.37 -29.37
C CYS A 225 -13.78 -19.58 -29.75
N ALA A 226 -13.73 -19.99 -31.02
CA ALA A 226 -14.38 -21.21 -31.51
C ALA A 226 -13.81 -22.47 -30.82
N GLU A 227 -12.49 -22.58 -30.74
CA GLU A 227 -11.82 -23.65 -30.01
C GLU A 227 -12.24 -23.73 -28.54
N ILE A 228 -12.30 -22.57 -27.86
CA ILE A 228 -12.76 -22.48 -26.46
C ILE A 228 -14.20 -22.94 -26.30
N MET A 229 -15.09 -22.54 -27.20
CA MET A 229 -16.50 -22.93 -27.13
C MET A 229 -16.69 -24.43 -27.45
N LYS A 230 -15.99 -24.94 -28.43
CA LYS A 230 -15.96 -26.38 -28.75
C LYS A 230 -15.45 -27.20 -27.57
N TRP A 231 -14.32 -26.80 -26.98
CA TRP A 231 -13.79 -27.43 -25.76
C TRP A 231 -14.80 -27.41 -24.61
N ALA A 232 -15.52 -26.29 -24.42
CA ALA A 232 -16.53 -26.18 -23.38
C ALA A 232 -17.73 -27.14 -23.61
N GLU A 233 -18.08 -27.39 -24.86
CA GLU A 233 -19.12 -28.32 -25.28
C GLU A 233 -18.73 -29.79 -25.06
N GLU A 234 -17.49 -30.16 -25.41
CA GLU A 234 -16.95 -31.50 -25.30
C GLU A 234 -16.56 -31.91 -23.87
N ASN A 235 -16.28 -30.92 -22.99
CA ASN A 235 -15.77 -31.23 -21.68
C ASN A 235 -16.80 -30.95 -20.57
N TYR A 236 -16.79 -31.80 -19.57
CA TYR A 236 -17.63 -31.68 -18.36
C TYR A 236 -19.14 -31.60 -18.67
N ASP A 237 -19.59 -32.30 -19.70
CA ASP A 237 -20.99 -32.31 -20.16
C ASP A 237 -21.54 -30.92 -20.51
N GLY A 238 -20.72 -30.02 -21.00
CA GLY A 238 -21.12 -28.65 -21.34
C GLY A 238 -21.39 -27.72 -20.14
N LYS A 239 -21.07 -28.15 -18.90
CA LYS A 239 -21.36 -27.41 -17.68
C LYS A 239 -20.73 -26.00 -17.62
N LEU A 240 -19.65 -25.76 -18.39
CA LEU A 240 -19.01 -24.43 -18.45
C LEU A 240 -19.54 -23.56 -19.60
N VAL A 241 -20.33 -24.08 -20.51
CA VAL A 241 -20.82 -23.35 -21.69
C VAL A 241 -21.54 -22.06 -21.31
N PRO A 242 -22.54 -22.01 -20.39
CA PRO A 242 -23.23 -20.77 -20.09
C PRO A 242 -22.31 -19.71 -19.50
N PHE A 243 -21.40 -20.08 -18.61
CA PHE A 243 -20.43 -19.16 -18.04
C PHE A 243 -19.51 -18.54 -19.10
N ILE A 244 -18.96 -19.41 -19.99
CA ILE A 244 -18.01 -18.95 -21.02
C ILE A 244 -18.76 -18.11 -22.05
N ALA A 245 -19.93 -18.55 -22.52
CA ALA A 245 -20.74 -17.83 -23.50
C ALA A 245 -21.17 -16.43 -23.00
N LEU A 246 -21.64 -16.32 -21.78
CA LEU A 246 -22.01 -15.03 -21.17
C LEU A 246 -20.81 -14.08 -21.00
N CYS A 247 -19.65 -14.60 -20.63
CA CYS A 247 -18.44 -13.78 -20.53
C CYS A 247 -17.89 -13.39 -21.90
N LEU A 248 -17.95 -14.30 -22.88
CA LEU A 248 -17.36 -14.13 -24.21
C LEU A 248 -18.26 -13.35 -25.16
N PHE A 249 -19.57 -13.65 -25.20
CA PHE A 249 -20.51 -13.04 -26.18
C PHE A 249 -21.42 -11.94 -25.61
N ALA A 250 -21.41 -11.72 -24.27
CA ALA A 250 -22.10 -10.60 -23.63
C ALA A 250 -21.14 -9.72 -22.80
N GLY A 251 -19.86 -10.07 -22.73
CA GLY A 251 -18.86 -9.27 -22.01
C GLY A 251 -19.09 -9.14 -20.53
N ILE A 252 -19.81 -10.05 -19.88
CA ILE A 252 -20.06 -10.04 -18.44
C ILE A 252 -18.76 -10.30 -17.67
N ARG A 253 -18.52 -9.55 -16.59
CA ARG A 253 -17.26 -9.67 -15.81
C ARG A 253 -17.15 -11.02 -15.12
N PRO A 254 -16.05 -11.78 -15.35
CA PRO A 254 -15.89 -13.18 -14.89
C PRO A 254 -15.38 -13.31 -13.45
N ASP A 255 -15.68 -12.37 -12.55
CA ASP A 255 -15.26 -12.43 -11.14
C ASP A 255 -16.15 -13.38 -10.34
N LEU A 256 -15.54 -14.23 -9.48
CA LEU A 256 -16.23 -15.32 -8.78
C LEU A 256 -16.91 -14.89 -7.49
N TYR A 257 -16.48 -13.81 -6.88
CA TYR A 257 -16.92 -13.46 -5.53
C TYR A 257 -17.89 -12.29 -5.53
N GLU A 258 -17.56 -11.25 -6.28
CA GLU A 258 -18.32 -10.00 -6.32
C GLU A 258 -18.54 -9.52 -7.76
N GLY A 259 -18.17 -10.35 -8.75
CA GLY A 259 -18.34 -10.05 -10.15
C GLY A 259 -19.79 -10.15 -10.62
N GLU A 260 -20.05 -9.54 -11.75
CA GLU A 260 -21.38 -9.54 -12.37
C GLU A 260 -21.89 -10.96 -12.61
N ILE A 261 -21.02 -11.84 -13.09
CA ILE A 261 -21.41 -13.22 -13.42
C ILE A 261 -21.82 -14.04 -12.20
N SER A 262 -21.24 -13.77 -11.03
CA SER A 262 -21.57 -14.49 -9.79
C SER A 262 -22.88 -14.03 -9.15
N LYS A 263 -23.31 -12.83 -9.49
CA LYS A 263 -24.54 -12.20 -8.98
C LYS A 263 -25.67 -12.21 -9.98
N LEU A 264 -25.39 -12.54 -11.25
CA LEU A 264 -26.37 -12.55 -12.30
C LEU A 264 -27.49 -13.57 -12.03
N ASN A 265 -28.71 -13.08 -11.94
CA ASN A 265 -29.89 -13.93 -11.83
C ASN A 265 -30.19 -14.54 -13.22
N PRO A 266 -30.33 -15.87 -13.35
CA PRO A 266 -30.73 -16.48 -14.62
C PRO A 266 -32.00 -15.87 -15.24
N LYS A 267 -32.97 -15.43 -14.42
CA LYS A 267 -34.19 -14.77 -14.88
C LYS A 267 -33.94 -13.40 -15.53
N SER A 268 -32.78 -12.78 -15.30
CA SER A 268 -32.39 -11.53 -15.95
C SER A 268 -31.90 -11.75 -17.39
N VAL A 269 -31.66 -12.99 -17.81
CA VAL A 269 -31.29 -13.37 -19.17
C VAL A 269 -32.58 -13.73 -19.92
N ARG A 270 -33.08 -12.78 -20.69
CA ARG A 270 -34.39 -12.91 -21.35
C ARG A 270 -34.21 -13.18 -22.84
N LEU A 271 -34.31 -14.45 -23.22
CA LEU A 271 -34.16 -14.88 -24.62
C LEU A 271 -35.38 -14.49 -25.49
N ASP A 272 -36.54 -14.29 -24.86
CA ASP A 272 -37.78 -13.83 -25.50
C ASP A 272 -37.67 -12.39 -26.04
N THR A 273 -37.08 -11.51 -25.21
CA THR A 273 -36.87 -10.09 -25.57
C THR A 273 -35.48 -9.81 -26.13
N GLY A 274 -34.58 -10.79 -26.14
CA GLY A 274 -33.20 -10.62 -26.62
C GLY A 274 -32.33 -9.73 -25.75
N VAL A 275 -32.58 -9.65 -24.41
CA VAL A 275 -31.87 -8.72 -23.51
C VAL A 275 -31.44 -9.40 -22.23
N ILE A 276 -30.25 -9.04 -21.76
CA ILE A 276 -29.78 -9.36 -20.41
C ILE A 276 -29.86 -8.08 -19.56
N HIS A 277 -30.63 -8.11 -18.48
CA HIS A 277 -30.71 -7.01 -17.52
C HIS A 277 -29.63 -7.14 -16.45
N ILE A 278 -28.80 -6.12 -16.32
CA ILE A 278 -27.81 -6.02 -15.24
C ILE A 278 -28.28 -4.96 -14.25
N GLU A 279 -28.72 -5.41 -13.10
CA GLU A 279 -29.18 -4.51 -12.03
C GLU A 279 -28.00 -3.82 -11.32
N PRO A 280 -28.23 -2.67 -10.62
CA PRO A 280 -27.17 -1.94 -9.93
C PRO A 280 -26.40 -2.76 -8.91
N GLU A 281 -27.05 -3.70 -8.22
CA GLU A 281 -26.45 -4.59 -7.21
C GLU A 281 -25.51 -5.62 -7.83
N VAL A 282 -25.76 -5.99 -9.09
CA VAL A 282 -24.93 -6.90 -9.90
C VAL A 282 -23.75 -6.14 -10.50
N SER A 283 -23.99 -4.89 -10.92
CA SER A 283 -23.00 -4.07 -11.61
C SER A 283 -21.88 -3.62 -10.68
N LYS A 284 -20.62 -3.79 -11.10
CA LYS A 284 -19.44 -3.27 -10.37
C LYS A 284 -19.46 -1.76 -10.18
N VAL A 285 -20.05 -1.03 -11.12
CA VAL A 285 -20.16 0.44 -11.12
C VAL A 285 -21.50 0.92 -10.58
N ARG A 286 -22.33 0.00 -10.05
CA ARG A 286 -23.68 0.28 -9.51
C ARG A 286 -24.59 1.03 -10.48
N MET A 287 -24.44 0.77 -11.76
CA MET A 287 -25.27 1.33 -12.81
C MET A 287 -26.06 0.21 -13.51
N LYS A 288 -27.37 0.43 -13.67
CA LYS A 288 -28.24 -0.43 -14.47
C LYS A 288 -27.84 -0.37 -15.94
N ARG A 289 -27.87 -1.51 -16.62
CA ARG A 289 -27.68 -1.58 -18.07
C ARG A 289 -28.37 -2.79 -18.68
N ASN A 290 -28.67 -2.67 -19.95
CA ASN A 290 -29.16 -3.75 -20.78
C ASN A 290 -28.05 -4.19 -21.74
N ILE A 291 -27.90 -5.51 -21.93
CA ILE A 291 -26.99 -6.10 -22.90
C ILE A 291 -27.84 -6.79 -23.96
N THR A 292 -27.61 -6.46 -25.21
CA THR A 292 -28.29 -7.12 -26.34
C THR A 292 -27.75 -8.54 -26.51
N ILE A 293 -28.63 -9.52 -26.52
CA ILE A 293 -28.29 -10.92 -26.81
C ILE A 293 -28.12 -11.07 -28.29
N GLN A 294 -26.87 -11.28 -28.74
CA GLN A 294 -26.56 -11.53 -30.13
C GLN A 294 -27.05 -12.93 -30.55
N PRO A 295 -27.33 -13.16 -31.85
CA PRO A 295 -27.90 -14.44 -32.35
C PRO A 295 -27.09 -15.68 -31.92
N ASN A 296 -25.78 -15.61 -31.96
CA ASN A 296 -24.92 -16.71 -31.51
C ASN A 296 -25.08 -17.00 -30.02
N LEU A 297 -25.09 -15.97 -29.16
CA LEU A 297 -25.32 -16.16 -27.71
C LEU A 297 -26.71 -16.79 -27.47
N ALA A 298 -27.74 -16.34 -28.21
CA ALA A 298 -29.07 -16.92 -28.09
C ALA A 298 -29.07 -18.42 -28.47
N ALA A 299 -28.35 -18.80 -29.53
CA ALA A 299 -28.21 -20.20 -29.94
C ALA A 299 -27.53 -21.03 -28.83
N TRP A 300 -26.42 -20.54 -28.27
CA TRP A 300 -25.72 -21.20 -27.17
C TRP A 300 -26.59 -21.41 -25.94
N LEU A 301 -27.37 -20.36 -25.53
CA LEU A 301 -28.24 -20.44 -24.36
C LEU A 301 -29.53 -21.24 -24.58
N ARG A 302 -29.98 -21.43 -25.83
CA ARG A 302 -31.07 -22.38 -26.15
C ARG A 302 -30.59 -23.81 -26.13
N THR A 303 -29.37 -24.08 -26.59
CA THR A 303 -28.75 -25.43 -26.55
C THR A 303 -28.36 -25.83 -25.13
N TYR A 304 -27.93 -24.84 -24.31
CA TYR A 304 -27.53 -25.04 -22.93
C TYR A 304 -28.36 -24.12 -21.99
N PRO A 305 -29.66 -24.43 -21.82
CA PRO A 305 -30.58 -23.58 -21.05
C PRO A 305 -30.19 -23.49 -19.57
N LEU A 306 -30.34 -22.28 -18.98
CA LEU A 306 -29.80 -21.94 -17.65
C LEU A 306 -30.47 -22.66 -16.47
N ASP A 307 -31.66 -23.20 -16.65
CA ASP A 307 -32.37 -24.05 -15.69
C ASP A 307 -31.70 -25.42 -15.56
N ARG A 308 -31.18 -25.96 -16.66
CA ARG A 308 -30.48 -27.23 -16.70
C ARG A 308 -28.96 -27.09 -16.60
N TYR A 309 -28.41 -26.01 -17.12
CA TYR A 309 -26.98 -25.68 -17.12
C TYR A 309 -26.75 -24.34 -16.36
N PRO A 310 -26.66 -24.37 -15.03
CA PRO A 310 -26.53 -23.13 -14.26
C PRO A 310 -25.22 -22.41 -14.58
N ILE A 311 -25.25 -21.08 -14.53
CA ILE A 311 -24.09 -20.21 -14.84
C ILE A 311 -22.85 -20.61 -14.03
N MET A 312 -23.07 -20.99 -12.77
CA MET A 312 -22.01 -21.50 -11.90
C MET A 312 -22.43 -22.87 -11.32
N PRO A 313 -22.09 -23.98 -12.00
CA PRO A 313 -22.44 -25.33 -11.56
C PRO A 313 -21.68 -25.74 -10.29
N VAL A 314 -22.12 -26.84 -9.66
CA VAL A 314 -21.40 -27.45 -8.53
C VAL A 314 -19.95 -27.74 -8.91
N GLY A 315 -19.00 -27.38 -8.05
CA GLY A 315 -17.58 -27.54 -8.32
C GLY A 315 -16.97 -26.49 -9.28
N PHE A 316 -17.72 -25.44 -9.61
CA PHE A 316 -17.35 -24.41 -10.60
C PHE A 316 -15.91 -23.86 -10.45
N ARG A 317 -15.45 -23.59 -9.21
CA ARG A 317 -14.08 -23.09 -8.98
C ARG A 317 -13.02 -24.01 -9.58
N ARG A 318 -13.18 -25.33 -9.37
CA ARG A 318 -12.22 -26.33 -9.87
C ARG A 318 -12.29 -26.43 -11.40
N LEU A 319 -13.51 -26.44 -11.95
CA LEU A 319 -13.70 -26.50 -13.40
C LEU A 319 -13.11 -25.26 -14.10
N ARG A 320 -13.41 -24.06 -13.59
CA ARG A 320 -12.86 -22.81 -14.11
C ARG A 320 -11.33 -22.75 -14.00
N LEU A 321 -10.74 -23.27 -12.93
CA LEU A 321 -9.28 -23.30 -12.79
C LEU A 321 -8.65 -24.18 -13.86
N LYS A 322 -9.23 -25.37 -14.12
CA LYS A 322 -8.79 -26.29 -15.18
C LYS A 322 -8.91 -25.62 -16.55
N PHE A 323 -10.05 -25.01 -16.86
CA PHE A 323 -10.28 -24.24 -18.07
C PHE A 323 -9.22 -23.16 -18.29
N ARG A 324 -9.04 -22.29 -17.30
CA ARG A 324 -8.05 -21.21 -17.39
C ARG A 324 -6.61 -21.70 -17.55
N LYS A 325 -6.26 -22.81 -16.92
CA LYS A 325 -4.94 -23.42 -17.03
C LYS A 325 -4.73 -24.01 -18.43
N HIS A 326 -5.75 -24.68 -18.97
CA HIS A 326 -5.71 -25.32 -20.30
C HIS A 326 -5.41 -24.28 -21.39
N PHE A 327 -6.15 -23.18 -21.44
CA PHE A 327 -5.99 -22.12 -22.42
C PHE A 327 -5.03 -20.99 -21.98
N LYS A 328 -4.37 -21.09 -20.83
CA LYS A 328 -3.48 -20.05 -20.26
C LYS A 328 -4.12 -18.66 -20.21
N LEU A 329 -5.40 -18.57 -19.90
CA LEU A 329 -6.20 -17.34 -19.97
C LEU A 329 -5.84 -16.34 -18.86
N SER A 330 -5.67 -15.07 -19.22
CA SER A 330 -5.65 -13.97 -18.28
C SER A 330 -7.04 -13.69 -17.67
N HIS A 331 -7.11 -12.85 -16.62
CA HIS A 331 -8.33 -12.74 -15.80
C HIS A 331 -9.58 -12.31 -16.59
N ASP A 332 -9.50 -11.27 -17.40
CA ASP A 332 -10.66 -10.65 -18.07
C ASP A 332 -10.63 -10.82 -19.61
N ILE A 333 -9.82 -11.76 -20.13
CA ILE A 333 -9.57 -11.88 -21.58
C ILE A 333 -10.84 -12.13 -22.39
N LEU A 334 -11.79 -12.95 -21.89
CA LEU A 334 -13.05 -13.21 -22.57
C LEU A 334 -13.85 -11.91 -22.77
N ARG A 335 -13.93 -11.10 -21.74
CA ARG A 335 -14.61 -9.80 -21.81
C ARG A 335 -13.83 -8.79 -22.67
N HIS A 336 -12.49 -8.80 -22.63
CA HIS A 336 -11.67 -7.94 -23.50
C HIS A 336 -11.93 -8.29 -24.97
N THR A 337 -12.01 -9.58 -25.28
CA THR A 337 -12.34 -10.07 -26.61
C THR A 337 -13.71 -9.60 -27.06
N PHE A 338 -14.75 -9.78 -26.24
CA PHE A 338 -16.09 -9.26 -26.55
C PHE A 338 -16.06 -7.78 -26.94
N ILE A 339 -15.43 -6.92 -26.11
CA ILE A 339 -15.42 -5.49 -26.38
C ILE A 339 -14.73 -5.17 -27.71
N SER A 340 -13.58 -5.79 -27.98
CA SER A 340 -12.83 -5.56 -29.22
C SER A 340 -13.61 -6.06 -30.46
N MET A 341 -14.22 -7.24 -30.37
CA MET A 341 -15.04 -7.81 -31.45
C MET A 341 -16.32 -6.98 -31.67
N HIS A 342 -16.95 -6.49 -30.60
CA HIS A 342 -18.13 -5.64 -30.68
C HIS A 342 -17.80 -4.33 -31.38
N VAL A 343 -16.70 -3.66 -31.02
CA VAL A 343 -16.24 -2.46 -31.72
C VAL A 343 -15.88 -2.79 -33.17
N GLY A 344 -15.26 -3.93 -33.45
CA GLY A 344 -14.93 -4.38 -34.80
C GLY A 344 -16.19 -4.51 -35.68
N LYS A 345 -17.25 -5.15 -35.19
CA LYS A 345 -18.49 -5.38 -35.91
C LYS A 345 -19.34 -4.10 -36.06
N PHE A 346 -19.65 -3.43 -34.94
CA PHE A 346 -20.63 -2.35 -34.88
C PHE A 346 -20.04 -0.95 -35.05
N ARG A 347 -18.72 -0.83 -35.08
CA ARG A 347 -17.99 0.44 -35.25
C ARG A 347 -18.37 1.54 -34.26
N SER A 348 -18.96 1.17 -33.11
CA SER A 348 -19.43 2.07 -32.08
C SER A 348 -18.76 1.78 -30.73
N MET A 349 -17.88 2.69 -30.28
CA MET A 349 -17.31 2.62 -28.94
C MET A 349 -18.33 2.96 -27.86
N GLY A 350 -19.26 3.86 -28.14
CA GLY A 350 -20.36 4.23 -27.22
C GLY A 350 -21.26 3.05 -26.93
N ASP A 351 -21.68 2.32 -27.96
CA ASP A 351 -22.50 1.13 -27.78
C ASP A 351 -21.74 0.02 -27.03
N ALA A 352 -20.48 -0.25 -27.42
CA ALA A 352 -19.64 -1.20 -26.67
C ALA A 352 -19.47 -0.77 -25.19
N ALA A 353 -19.40 0.53 -24.90
CA ALA A 353 -19.33 1.06 -23.54
C ALA A 353 -20.60 0.79 -22.75
N LEU A 354 -21.78 1.03 -23.34
CA LEU A 354 -23.08 0.74 -22.76
C LEU A 354 -23.25 -0.75 -22.48
N GLN A 355 -23.01 -1.59 -23.48
CA GLN A 355 -23.13 -3.05 -23.36
C GLN A 355 -22.18 -3.61 -22.27
N ALA A 356 -20.93 -3.21 -22.30
CA ALA A 356 -19.93 -3.69 -21.34
C ALA A 356 -20.00 -3.01 -19.98
N GLY A 357 -20.66 -1.87 -19.80
CA GLY A 357 -20.63 -1.08 -18.56
C GLY A 357 -19.22 -0.55 -18.26
N ASN A 358 -18.60 0.05 -19.28
CA ASN A 358 -17.34 0.80 -19.22
C ASN A 358 -17.61 2.25 -19.69
N SER A 359 -16.63 3.15 -19.55
CA SER A 359 -16.67 4.43 -20.26
C SER A 359 -15.96 4.32 -21.62
N GLU A 360 -16.34 5.14 -22.59
CA GLU A 360 -15.64 5.20 -23.88
C GLU A 360 -14.14 5.48 -23.72
N ALA A 361 -13.77 6.35 -22.75
CA ALA A 361 -12.38 6.64 -22.44
C ALA A 361 -11.59 5.38 -22.03
N ILE A 362 -12.24 4.48 -21.28
CA ILE A 362 -11.65 3.18 -20.91
C ILE A 362 -11.54 2.28 -22.11
N ILE A 363 -12.56 2.23 -22.98
CA ILE A 363 -12.52 1.44 -24.21
C ILE A 363 -11.41 1.94 -25.13
N ARG A 364 -11.36 3.25 -25.39
CA ARG A 364 -10.30 3.88 -26.20
C ARG A 364 -8.90 3.64 -25.66
N LYS A 365 -8.75 3.60 -24.35
CA LYS A 365 -7.44 3.41 -23.70
C LYS A 365 -6.93 1.97 -23.73
N HIS A 366 -7.84 0.99 -23.63
CA HIS A 366 -7.47 -0.40 -23.34
C HIS A 366 -7.87 -1.40 -24.40
N TYR A 367 -8.82 -1.06 -25.30
CA TYR A 367 -9.45 -2.00 -26.23
C TYR A 367 -9.27 -1.59 -27.71
N LEU A 368 -8.24 -0.82 -28.01
CA LEU A 368 -7.92 -0.43 -29.39
C LEU A 368 -7.18 -1.51 -30.19
N ASP A 369 -7.27 -2.77 -29.79
CA ASP A 369 -6.96 -3.88 -30.67
C ASP A 369 -8.10 -3.96 -31.70
N LEU A 370 -7.94 -3.21 -32.79
CA LEU A 370 -8.97 -3.06 -33.81
C LEU A 370 -9.10 -4.39 -34.56
N LYS A 371 -10.05 -5.19 -34.12
CA LYS A 371 -10.45 -6.38 -34.85
C LYS A 371 -11.06 -5.97 -36.20
N SER A 372 -10.74 -6.73 -37.24
CA SER A 372 -11.37 -6.49 -38.54
C SER A 372 -12.86 -6.83 -38.48
N PRO A 373 -13.69 -6.23 -39.38
CA PRO A 373 -15.11 -6.60 -39.48
C PRO A 373 -15.31 -8.08 -39.77
N GLU A 374 -14.46 -8.65 -40.61
CA GLU A 374 -14.50 -10.05 -41.01
C GLU A 374 -14.23 -10.98 -39.83
N GLU A 375 -13.21 -10.67 -38.99
CA GLU A 375 -12.91 -11.41 -37.77
C GLU A 375 -14.05 -11.29 -36.75
N ALA A 376 -14.65 -10.12 -36.67
CA ALA A 376 -15.80 -9.89 -35.78
C ALA A 376 -17.03 -10.65 -36.26
N GLU A 377 -17.31 -10.70 -37.56
CA GLU A 377 -18.39 -11.53 -38.13
C GLU A 377 -18.17 -13.02 -37.84
N GLN A 378 -16.95 -13.54 -38.03
CA GLN A 378 -16.61 -14.92 -37.67
C GLN A 378 -16.87 -15.18 -36.17
N PHE A 379 -16.47 -14.27 -35.31
CA PHE A 379 -16.69 -14.38 -33.86
C PHE A 379 -18.18 -14.45 -33.50
N PHE A 380 -19.02 -13.58 -34.08
CA PHE A 380 -20.46 -13.58 -33.83
C PHE A 380 -21.18 -14.68 -34.60
N GLY A 381 -20.49 -15.40 -35.49
CA GLY A 381 -20.96 -16.58 -36.19
C GLY A 381 -20.66 -17.91 -35.47
N ILE A 382 -19.98 -17.92 -34.33
CA ILE A 382 -19.65 -19.15 -33.58
C ILE A 382 -20.93 -19.71 -32.94
N LEU A 383 -21.37 -20.87 -33.43
CA LEU A 383 -22.58 -21.58 -33.04
C LEU A 383 -22.28 -22.90 -32.36
N PRO A 384 -23.20 -23.44 -31.52
CA PRO A 384 -23.05 -24.79 -30.96
C PRO A 384 -23.07 -25.88 -32.06
N GLU A 385 -22.23 -26.89 -31.87
CA GLU A 385 -22.25 -28.08 -32.78
C GLU A 385 -23.43 -29.00 -32.45
N ARG A 386 -23.88 -29.06 -31.20
CA ARG A 386 -25.07 -29.82 -30.79
C ARG A 386 -26.33 -29.12 -31.21
N THR A 387 -27.26 -29.88 -31.72
CA THR A 387 -28.64 -29.40 -31.98
C THR A 387 -29.32 -29.10 -30.63
N ALA A 388 -30.11 -28.03 -30.55
CA ALA A 388 -30.88 -27.72 -29.34
C ALA A 388 -31.69 -28.92 -28.88
N LEU A 389 -31.65 -29.23 -27.59
CA LEU A 389 -32.44 -30.30 -27.00
C LEU A 389 -33.93 -30.04 -27.22
N PRO A 390 -34.76 -31.06 -27.58
CA PRO A 390 -36.22 -30.84 -27.69
C PRO A 390 -36.78 -30.38 -26.34
N GLU A 391 -37.77 -29.49 -26.36
CA GLU A 391 -38.40 -28.80 -25.22
C GLU A 391 -39.02 -29.69 -24.13
N THR A 392 -38.93 -31.03 -24.25
CA THR A 392 -39.60 -32.00 -23.41
C THR A 392 -38.71 -32.69 -22.36
N ALA A 393 -37.97 -31.95 -21.56
CA ALA A 393 -37.41 -32.54 -20.35
C ALA A 393 -37.87 -31.72 -19.11
N ALA A 394 -38.63 -32.37 -18.25
CA ALA A 394 -39.16 -31.72 -17.01
C ALA A 394 -38.05 -31.06 -16.18
N PRO A 395 -38.32 -29.92 -15.56
CA PRO A 395 -37.33 -29.22 -14.76
C PRO A 395 -36.87 -30.10 -13.57
N VAL A 396 -35.57 -30.31 -13.46
CA VAL A 396 -34.97 -30.93 -12.29
C VAL A 396 -35.16 -29.99 -11.10
N ALA A 397 -35.98 -30.41 -10.14
CA ALA A 397 -36.23 -29.68 -8.90
C ALA A 397 -34.90 -29.42 -8.17
N PHE A 398 -34.55 -28.16 -7.94
CA PHE A 398 -33.39 -27.80 -7.14
C PHE A 398 -33.69 -28.08 -5.67
N PRO A 399 -32.78 -28.72 -4.91
CA PRO A 399 -32.90 -28.76 -3.48
C PRO A 399 -32.83 -27.30 -2.92
N ALA A 400 -33.85 -26.92 -2.15
CA ALA A 400 -33.88 -25.64 -1.46
C ALA A 400 -32.61 -25.47 -0.60
N ARG A 401 -31.93 -24.34 -0.70
CA ARG A 401 -30.85 -24.00 0.23
C ARG A 401 -31.38 -24.05 1.65
N PRO A 402 -30.74 -24.78 2.57
CA PRO A 402 -31.12 -24.69 3.98
C PRO A 402 -30.92 -23.25 4.44
N ALA A 403 -31.95 -22.67 5.03
CA ALA A 403 -31.89 -21.38 5.69
C ALA A 403 -30.79 -21.45 6.76
N ALA A 404 -29.82 -20.56 6.68
CA ALA A 404 -28.83 -20.42 7.74
C ALA A 404 -29.57 -19.97 9.01
N SER A 405 -29.75 -20.88 9.98
CA SER A 405 -30.24 -20.54 11.29
C SER A 405 -29.20 -19.62 11.96
N LEU A 406 -29.55 -18.38 12.18
CA LEU A 406 -28.89 -17.50 13.13
C LEU A 406 -29.21 -18.03 14.54
N ALA A 407 -28.33 -18.87 15.07
CA ALA A 407 -28.31 -19.13 16.50
C ALA A 407 -27.77 -17.87 17.18
N VAL A 408 -28.66 -17.08 17.77
CA VAL A 408 -28.34 -16.08 18.76
C VAL A 408 -27.97 -16.85 20.03
N ALA A 409 -26.69 -16.83 20.39
CA ALA A 409 -26.25 -17.20 21.73
C ALA A 409 -26.33 -15.95 22.60
N VAL A 410 -27.06 -16.09 23.72
CA VAL A 410 -27.22 -15.14 24.82
C VAL A 410 -25.91 -14.91 25.56
#